data_e554dfd73e000eca2776a78f7ed1b1e9
#
_entry.id   e554dfd73e000eca2776a78f7ed1b1e9
#
_cell.length_a   1.000
_cell.length_b   1.000
_cell.length_c   1.000
_cell.angle_alpha   90.00
_cell.angle_beta   90.00
_cell.angle_gamma   90.00
#
_symmetry.space_group_name_H-M   'P 1'
#
loop_
_entity.id
_entity.type
_entity.pdbx_description
1 polymer ?
#
loop_
_entity_poly.entity_id
_entity_poly.type
_entity_poly.pdbx_seq_one_letter_code
_entity_poly.pdbx_strand_id
1 'polypeptide(L)'
;MPLPPARTRFLAAALLPILLATLWPFPGQEPEGFISCIACGAHATSDVLLNILLFAPLGAALALQPRSVTRCALTAALLSAAIELTQLYIPGRDSSLGDVLANTLGGTLGALLTRIAVLWLLPAPARAARLSRTAAFAAAAVCWATGALLTPTFPDALYYGQWTPSLAHLELYRGRVLDATLSGLRITPGPIPDSRLARERLAAAQGFSLHVRAVAGPRTPDLAPLFAINDDHEREIVLLGPDRDDLVLRFRARATGLRFDQPDIRLVSAMRHVGAGDTLDITVTRGGARQEGDYRIALNGRMTSGLGCAVGCGWALLIYPEVFPAWLRLLLGAAWVGGLFAPAGFWMRTRSDALFAAAAVATGLAGAPVFTPLVATPALQWLAAALGILAGAAVRVVLSRRLHRAAPDVLTSVT
;
A
#
# COMPACT_ATOMS: atom_id res chain seq x y z
N MET A 1 2.28 7.36 -42.18
CA MET A 1 1.37 6.20 -42.24
C MET A 1 0.58 6.16 -40.93
N PRO A 2 -0.75 6.29 -40.89
CA PRO A 2 -1.55 6.25 -39.66
C PRO A 2 -1.35 4.90 -38.97
N LEU A 3 -1.24 4.92 -37.63
CA LEU A 3 -1.11 3.72 -36.82
C LEU A 3 -2.38 2.86 -36.95
N PRO A 4 -2.28 1.51 -36.99
CA PRO A 4 -3.47 0.66 -36.97
C PRO A 4 -4.30 0.93 -35.70
N PRO A 5 -5.64 0.93 -35.79
CA PRO A 5 -6.55 1.41 -34.73
C PRO A 5 -6.34 0.73 -33.36
N ALA A 6 -5.87 -0.51 -33.34
CA ALA A 6 -5.54 -1.21 -32.09
C ALA A 6 -4.33 -0.59 -31.36
N ARG A 7 -3.26 -0.22 -32.07
CA ARG A 7 -2.06 0.37 -31.46
C ARG A 7 -2.33 1.75 -30.88
N THR A 8 -3.16 2.56 -31.56
CA THR A 8 -3.59 3.86 -31.05
C THR A 8 -4.41 3.74 -29.78
N ARG A 9 -5.30 2.74 -29.70
CA ARG A 9 -6.10 2.46 -28.49
C ARG A 9 -5.24 2.06 -27.30
N PHE A 10 -4.21 1.21 -27.51
CA PHE A 10 -3.27 0.85 -26.44
C PHE A 10 -2.48 2.04 -25.92
N LEU A 11 -2.02 2.91 -26.82
CA LEU A 11 -1.30 4.12 -26.44
C LEU A 11 -2.21 5.07 -25.65
N ALA A 12 -3.44 5.30 -26.12
CA ALA A 12 -4.42 6.13 -25.40
C ALA A 12 -4.78 5.55 -24.01
N ALA A 13 -4.96 4.23 -23.92
CA ALA A 13 -5.23 3.55 -22.67
C ALA A 13 -4.06 3.63 -21.67
N ALA A 14 -2.82 3.76 -22.14
CA ALA A 14 -1.66 3.96 -21.28
C ALA A 14 -1.47 5.42 -20.89
N LEU A 15 -1.76 6.38 -21.79
CA LEU A 15 -1.58 7.81 -21.53
C LEU A 15 -2.67 8.37 -20.60
N LEU A 16 -3.91 7.94 -20.74
CA LEU A 16 -5.04 8.49 -19.97
C LEU A 16 -4.84 8.37 -18.45
N PRO A 17 -4.50 7.20 -17.87
CA PRO A 17 -4.24 7.11 -16.43
C PRO A 17 -3.03 7.96 -16.00
N ILE A 18 -1.98 8.07 -16.82
CA ILE A 18 -0.83 8.92 -16.52
C ILE A 18 -1.30 10.36 -16.38
N LEU A 19 -1.97 10.92 -17.38
CA LEU A 19 -2.41 12.31 -17.37
C LEU A 19 -3.41 12.60 -16.24
N LEU A 20 -4.34 11.68 -15.98
CA LEU A 20 -5.29 11.83 -14.87
C LEU A 20 -4.57 11.79 -13.51
N ALA A 21 -3.65 10.85 -13.30
CA ALA A 21 -2.96 10.71 -12.02
C ALA A 21 -2.00 11.88 -11.76
N THR A 22 -1.34 12.42 -12.79
CA THR A 22 -0.28 13.41 -12.63
C THR A 22 -0.75 14.86 -12.76
N LEU A 23 -1.80 15.15 -13.54
CA LEU A 23 -2.24 16.52 -13.81
C LEU A 23 -3.55 16.91 -13.10
N TRP A 24 -4.11 16.03 -12.25
CA TRP A 24 -5.30 16.37 -11.48
C TRP A 24 -4.94 17.33 -10.33
N PRO A 25 -5.53 18.54 -10.26
CA PRO A 25 -5.19 19.51 -9.22
C PRO A 25 -5.80 19.13 -7.87
N PHE A 26 -5.11 19.51 -6.79
CA PHE A 26 -5.64 19.47 -5.42
C PHE A 26 -5.93 20.90 -4.95
N PRO A 27 -7.19 21.34 -4.96
CA PRO A 27 -7.55 22.70 -4.58
C PRO A 27 -7.16 23.02 -3.13
N GLY A 28 -6.69 24.23 -2.89
CA GLY A 28 -6.38 24.73 -1.54
C GLY A 28 -4.92 24.54 -1.11
N GLN A 29 -4.07 23.98 -1.95
CA GLN A 29 -2.62 23.92 -1.72
C GLN A 29 -1.88 24.77 -2.77
N GLU A 30 -0.84 25.47 -2.35
CA GLU A 30 0.04 26.19 -3.27
C GLU A 30 1.02 25.20 -3.93
N PRO A 31 1.53 25.49 -5.16
CA PRO A 31 2.59 24.69 -5.77
C PRO A 31 3.88 24.79 -4.94
N GLU A 32 4.50 23.67 -4.59
CA GLU A 32 5.72 23.65 -3.77
C GLU A 32 7.03 23.91 -4.55
N GLY A 33 6.96 24.06 -5.86
CA GLY A 33 8.12 24.31 -6.70
C GLY A 33 8.88 23.03 -7.09
N PHE A 34 10.10 23.20 -7.64
CA PHE A 34 10.89 22.07 -8.13
C PHE A 34 11.77 21.46 -7.05
N ILE A 35 11.66 20.15 -6.87
CA ILE A 35 12.44 19.37 -5.93
C ILE A 35 13.55 18.61 -6.67
N SER A 36 14.80 18.96 -6.41
CA SER A 36 15.97 18.37 -7.09
C SER A 36 16.40 17.01 -6.54
N CYS A 37 15.82 16.55 -5.46
CA CYS A 37 16.20 15.28 -4.87
C CYS A 37 15.56 14.08 -5.60
N ILE A 38 16.19 12.88 -5.49
CA ILE A 38 15.77 11.68 -6.22
C ILE A 38 14.70 10.88 -5.47
N ALA A 39 14.74 10.91 -4.14
CA ALA A 39 13.82 10.19 -3.27
C ALA A 39 13.49 11.07 -2.06
N CYS A 40 12.52 11.95 -2.21
CA CYS A 40 12.15 12.96 -1.24
C CYS A 40 10.87 12.61 -0.50
N GLY A 41 10.71 13.18 0.69
CA GLY A 41 9.49 13.03 1.46
C GLY A 41 9.37 11.72 2.23
N ALA A 42 8.29 11.62 2.98
CA ALA A 42 8.00 10.49 3.86
C ALA A 42 7.60 9.22 3.09
N HIS A 43 7.11 9.35 1.86
CA HIS A 43 6.55 8.27 1.04
C HIS A 43 7.37 7.95 -0.22
N ALA A 44 8.63 8.40 -0.28
CA ALA A 44 9.47 8.35 -1.48
C ALA A 44 9.60 6.96 -2.14
N THR A 45 9.57 5.87 -1.37
CA THR A 45 9.64 4.52 -1.94
C THR A 45 8.33 4.14 -2.62
N SER A 46 7.20 4.50 -2.03
CA SER A 46 5.88 4.31 -2.63
C SER A 46 5.76 5.08 -3.94
N ASP A 47 6.18 6.35 -3.95
CA ASP A 47 6.14 7.24 -5.12
C ASP A 47 6.98 6.69 -6.27
N VAL A 48 8.22 6.28 -6.00
CA VAL A 48 9.10 5.67 -7.01
C VAL A 48 8.47 4.41 -7.61
N LEU A 49 7.90 3.52 -6.80
CA LEU A 49 7.27 2.29 -7.29
C LEU A 49 6.01 2.57 -8.10
N LEU A 50 5.18 3.50 -7.63
CA LEU A 50 3.96 3.90 -8.35
C LEU A 50 4.29 4.53 -9.71
N ASN A 51 5.27 5.40 -9.78
CA ASN A 51 5.72 6.02 -11.02
C ASN A 51 6.28 4.98 -12.02
N ILE A 52 7.07 4.00 -11.55
CA ILE A 52 7.52 2.88 -12.38
C ILE A 52 6.32 2.09 -12.93
N LEU A 53 5.35 1.74 -12.07
CA LEU A 53 4.17 0.97 -12.46
C LEU A 53 3.27 1.76 -13.42
N LEU A 54 3.13 3.06 -13.21
CA LEU A 54 2.30 3.96 -14.03
C LEU A 54 2.83 4.09 -15.46
N PHE A 55 4.17 4.17 -15.64
CA PHE A 55 4.79 4.36 -16.95
C PHE A 55 5.15 3.05 -17.68
N ALA A 56 5.15 1.89 -17.00
CA ALA A 56 5.43 0.61 -17.65
C ALA A 56 4.44 0.27 -18.79
N PRO A 57 3.11 0.49 -18.69
CA PRO A 57 2.16 0.32 -19.80
C PRO A 57 2.47 1.22 -21.00
N LEU A 58 2.93 2.45 -20.76
CA LEU A 58 3.33 3.37 -21.84
C LEU A 58 4.54 2.81 -22.62
N GLY A 59 5.56 2.37 -21.89
CA GLY A 59 6.74 1.73 -22.50
C GLY A 59 6.37 0.51 -23.31
N ALA A 60 5.47 -0.33 -22.78
CA ALA A 60 4.93 -1.48 -23.49
C ALA A 60 4.19 -1.08 -24.78
N ALA A 61 3.29 -0.10 -24.72
CA ALA A 61 2.55 0.41 -25.89
C ALA A 61 3.47 0.99 -26.96
N LEU A 62 4.51 1.72 -26.56
CA LEU A 62 5.51 2.26 -27.48
C LEU A 62 6.33 1.15 -28.16
N ALA A 63 6.68 0.09 -27.45
CA ALA A 63 7.46 -1.04 -27.97
C ALA A 63 6.68 -1.94 -28.94
N LEU A 64 5.34 -1.85 -28.99
CA LEU A 64 4.51 -2.48 -30.02
C LEU A 64 4.71 -1.82 -31.41
N GLN A 65 5.38 -0.68 -31.47
CA GLN A 65 5.81 -0.02 -32.69
C GLN A 65 7.27 -0.43 -32.99
N PRO A 66 7.79 -0.23 -34.24
CA PRO A 66 9.17 -0.53 -34.59
C PRO A 66 10.14 0.52 -34.00
N ARG A 67 10.15 0.69 -32.70
CA ARG A 67 11.00 1.64 -31.95
C ARG A 67 12.01 0.88 -31.11
N SER A 68 13.25 1.34 -31.03
CA SER A 68 14.24 0.78 -30.10
C SER A 68 13.82 1.05 -28.63
N VAL A 69 14.31 0.23 -27.69
CA VAL A 69 14.09 0.46 -26.25
C VAL A 69 14.56 1.85 -25.85
N THR A 70 15.71 2.31 -26.38
CA THR A 70 16.24 3.64 -26.13
C THR A 70 15.24 4.74 -26.55
N ARG A 71 14.61 4.61 -27.73
CA ARG A 71 13.59 5.57 -28.16
C ARG A 71 12.35 5.54 -27.27
N CYS A 72 11.94 4.37 -26.78
CA CYS A 72 10.84 4.26 -25.81
C CYS A 72 11.21 4.96 -24.48
N ALA A 73 12.42 4.73 -23.98
CA ALA A 73 12.94 5.37 -22.78
C ALA A 73 12.99 6.91 -22.91
N LEU A 74 13.54 7.40 -24.03
CA LEU A 74 13.59 8.85 -24.31
C LEU A 74 12.19 9.46 -24.42
N THR A 75 11.24 8.75 -25.05
CA THR A 75 9.85 9.24 -25.14
C THR A 75 9.21 9.32 -23.73
N ALA A 76 9.44 8.31 -22.89
CA ALA A 76 8.95 8.32 -21.50
C ALA A 76 9.60 9.45 -20.69
N ALA A 77 10.91 9.66 -20.82
CA ALA A 77 11.65 10.74 -20.16
C ALA A 77 11.14 12.14 -20.58
N LEU A 78 10.97 12.37 -21.88
CA LEU A 78 10.48 13.65 -22.39
C LEU A 78 9.03 13.93 -21.96
N LEU A 79 8.16 12.92 -21.98
CA LEU A 79 6.80 13.04 -21.49
C LEU A 79 6.79 13.35 -19.99
N SER A 80 7.58 12.62 -19.20
CA SER A 80 7.67 12.86 -17.76
C SER A 80 8.20 14.26 -17.48
N ALA A 81 9.27 14.69 -18.11
CA ALA A 81 9.80 16.04 -17.95
C ALA A 81 8.75 17.12 -18.32
N ALA A 82 7.96 16.91 -19.37
CA ALA A 82 6.88 17.82 -19.74
C ALA A 82 5.76 17.85 -18.66
N ILE A 83 5.44 16.70 -18.06
CA ILE A 83 4.49 16.61 -16.94
C ILE A 83 5.04 17.40 -15.75
N GLU A 84 6.30 17.15 -15.34
CA GLU A 84 6.92 17.85 -14.21
C GLU A 84 6.96 19.38 -14.40
N LEU A 85 7.31 19.83 -15.61
CA LEU A 85 7.25 21.26 -15.94
C LEU A 85 5.82 21.83 -15.85
N THR A 86 4.82 21.04 -16.19
CA THR A 86 3.41 21.44 -16.09
C THR A 86 2.96 21.48 -14.63
N GLN A 87 3.40 20.55 -13.80
CA GLN A 87 3.08 20.47 -12.37
C GLN A 87 3.57 21.67 -11.58
N LEU A 88 4.63 22.38 -12.01
CA LEU A 88 5.06 23.64 -11.40
C LEU A 88 3.95 24.71 -11.35
N TYR A 89 2.92 24.57 -12.18
CA TYR A 89 1.79 25.50 -12.29
C TYR A 89 0.46 24.93 -11.79
N ILE A 90 0.47 23.68 -11.30
CA ILE A 90 -0.74 23.00 -10.83
C ILE A 90 -0.78 22.99 -9.30
N PRO A 91 -1.81 23.57 -8.67
CA PRO A 91 -1.95 23.57 -7.21
C PRO A 91 -1.93 22.16 -6.61
N GLY A 92 -1.17 21.99 -5.53
CA GLY A 92 -1.02 20.74 -4.79
C GLY A 92 -0.26 19.65 -5.55
N ARG A 93 0.63 20.07 -6.47
CA ARG A 93 1.57 19.17 -7.16
C ARG A 93 3.01 19.63 -6.94
N ASP A 94 3.86 18.65 -6.65
CA ASP A 94 5.29 18.82 -6.49
C ASP A 94 5.99 18.29 -7.72
N SER A 95 6.82 19.10 -8.33
CA SER A 95 7.65 18.67 -9.46
C SER A 95 8.96 18.07 -8.95
N SER A 96 9.31 16.85 -9.40
CA SER A 96 10.44 16.10 -8.88
C SER A 96 11.33 15.47 -9.96
N LEU A 97 12.64 15.61 -9.80
CA LEU A 97 13.61 14.89 -10.63
C LEU A 97 13.51 13.35 -10.41
N GLY A 98 13.16 12.94 -9.19
CA GLY A 98 12.93 11.53 -8.84
C GLY A 98 11.84 10.90 -9.72
N ASP A 99 10.77 11.63 -9.98
CA ASP A 99 9.66 11.16 -10.80
C ASP A 99 10.06 11.01 -12.27
N VAL A 100 10.85 11.93 -12.81
CA VAL A 100 11.41 11.78 -14.17
C VAL A 100 12.22 10.51 -14.30
N LEU A 101 13.05 10.20 -13.32
CA LEU A 101 13.89 8.99 -13.33
C LEU A 101 13.05 7.72 -13.16
N ALA A 102 12.11 7.70 -12.22
CA ALA A 102 11.24 6.56 -11.96
C ALA A 102 10.32 6.26 -13.16
N ASN A 103 9.73 7.29 -13.76
CA ASN A 103 8.89 7.20 -14.96
C ASN A 103 9.68 6.70 -16.18
N THR A 104 10.91 7.20 -16.37
CA THR A 104 11.81 6.73 -17.43
C THR A 104 12.16 5.26 -17.24
N LEU A 105 12.47 4.85 -16.00
CA LEU A 105 12.74 3.45 -15.67
C LEU A 105 11.52 2.57 -15.95
N GLY A 106 10.31 3.01 -15.54
CA GLY A 106 9.06 2.32 -15.81
C GLY A 106 8.82 2.12 -17.30
N GLY A 107 8.93 3.17 -18.11
CA GLY A 107 8.82 3.10 -19.55
C GLY A 107 9.86 2.18 -20.20
N THR A 108 11.08 2.18 -19.69
CA THR A 108 12.16 1.30 -20.16
C THR A 108 11.85 -0.17 -19.85
N LEU A 109 11.44 -0.47 -18.62
CA LEU A 109 11.07 -1.83 -18.20
C LEU A 109 9.88 -2.36 -18.98
N GLY A 110 8.84 -1.55 -19.20
CA GLY A 110 7.69 -1.91 -20.03
C GLY A 110 8.08 -2.25 -21.46
N ALA A 111 8.98 -1.45 -22.06
CA ALA A 111 9.50 -1.71 -23.39
C ALA A 111 10.34 -3.00 -23.46
N LEU A 112 11.21 -3.23 -22.48
CA LEU A 112 12.02 -4.46 -22.39
C LEU A 112 11.14 -5.70 -22.24
N LEU A 113 10.17 -5.68 -21.32
CA LEU A 113 9.23 -6.78 -21.10
C LEU A 113 8.45 -7.12 -22.38
N THR A 114 8.06 -6.11 -23.15
CA THR A 114 7.36 -6.30 -24.42
C THR A 114 8.28 -6.91 -25.46
N ARG A 115 9.56 -6.54 -25.53
CA ARG A 115 10.54 -7.12 -26.46
C ARG A 115 10.79 -8.60 -26.21
N ILE A 116 10.80 -9.02 -24.96
CA ILE A 116 10.97 -10.41 -24.57
C ILE A 116 9.64 -11.15 -24.36
N ALA A 117 8.52 -10.58 -24.84
CA ALA A 117 7.18 -11.09 -24.55
C ALA A 117 7.00 -12.57 -24.95
N VAL A 118 7.59 -13.00 -26.07
CA VAL A 118 7.54 -14.41 -26.51
C VAL A 118 8.10 -15.36 -25.44
N LEU A 119 9.13 -14.94 -24.69
CA LEU A 119 9.79 -15.78 -23.69
C LEU A 119 8.90 -16.06 -22.46
N TRP A 120 7.96 -15.18 -22.16
CA TRP A 120 7.10 -15.30 -20.98
C TRP A 120 5.61 -15.43 -21.31
N LEU A 121 5.12 -14.95 -22.47
CA LEU A 121 3.74 -15.21 -22.90
C LEU A 121 3.57 -16.62 -23.47
N LEU A 122 4.55 -17.10 -24.23
CA LEU A 122 4.52 -18.39 -24.91
C LEU A 122 5.76 -19.24 -24.55
N PRO A 123 6.01 -19.47 -23.24
CA PRO A 123 7.20 -20.22 -22.83
C PRO A 123 7.06 -21.70 -23.17
N ALA A 124 8.18 -22.35 -23.48
CA ALA A 124 8.27 -23.82 -23.55
C ALA A 124 7.82 -24.46 -22.18
N PRO A 125 7.31 -25.69 -22.19
CA PRO A 125 6.71 -26.31 -21.00
C PRO A 125 7.56 -26.24 -19.72
N ALA A 126 8.86 -26.56 -19.83
CA ALA A 126 9.78 -26.51 -18.69
C ALA A 126 10.00 -25.07 -18.16
N ARG A 127 9.99 -24.05 -19.03
CA ARG A 127 10.07 -22.65 -18.61
C ARG A 127 8.76 -22.19 -18.01
N ALA A 128 7.61 -22.61 -18.56
CA ALA A 128 6.29 -22.32 -17.99
C ALA A 128 6.16 -22.80 -16.55
N ALA A 129 6.56 -24.05 -16.27
CA ALA A 129 6.55 -24.61 -14.92
C ALA A 129 7.45 -23.79 -13.97
N ARG A 130 8.66 -23.41 -14.40
CA ARG A 130 9.54 -22.54 -13.60
C ARG A 130 8.89 -21.19 -13.32
N LEU A 131 8.33 -20.52 -14.34
CA LEU A 131 7.67 -19.23 -14.19
C LEU A 131 6.45 -19.33 -13.24
N SER A 132 5.63 -20.38 -13.36
CA SER A 132 4.50 -20.61 -12.46
C SER A 132 4.94 -20.71 -10.99
N ARG A 133 5.94 -21.54 -10.70
CA ARG A 133 6.46 -21.72 -9.34
C ARG A 133 7.14 -20.46 -8.80
N THR A 134 7.93 -19.78 -9.62
CA THR A 134 8.56 -18.50 -9.24
C THR A 134 7.50 -17.44 -8.95
N ALA A 135 6.46 -17.33 -9.76
CA ALA A 135 5.36 -16.38 -9.53
C ALA A 135 4.58 -16.72 -8.25
N ALA A 136 4.28 -17.99 -8.01
CA ALA A 136 3.62 -18.42 -6.78
C ALA A 136 4.47 -18.12 -5.54
N PHE A 137 5.77 -18.40 -5.60
CA PHE A 137 6.70 -18.08 -4.52
C PHE A 137 6.79 -16.55 -4.29
N ALA A 138 6.92 -15.77 -5.36
CA ALA A 138 6.97 -14.31 -5.27
C ALA A 138 5.67 -13.74 -4.66
N ALA A 139 4.50 -14.27 -5.04
CA ALA A 139 3.22 -13.87 -4.45
C ALA A 139 3.18 -14.15 -2.93
N ALA A 140 3.59 -15.36 -2.50
CA ALA A 140 3.71 -15.68 -1.08
C ALA A 140 4.71 -14.77 -0.37
N ALA A 141 5.87 -14.50 -0.98
CA ALA A 141 6.89 -13.61 -0.43
C ALA A 141 6.36 -12.17 -0.25
N VAL A 142 5.54 -11.67 -1.18
CA VAL A 142 4.88 -10.35 -1.04
C VAL A 142 3.89 -10.36 0.13
N CYS A 143 3.13 -11.46 0.34
CA CYS A 143 2.26 -11.59 1.50
C CYS A 143 3.05 -11.50 2.82
N TRP A 144 4.19 -12.19 2.92
CA TRP A 144 5.08 -12.13 4.08
C TRP A 144 5.74 -10.77 4.24
N ALA A 145 6.19 -10.16 3.14
CA ALA A 145 6.76 -8.82 3.15
C ALA A 145 5.75 -7.77 3.63
N THR A 146 4.47 -7.89 3.24
CA THR A 146 3.39 -7.04 3.75
C THR A 146 3.35 -7.08 5.28
N GLY A 147 3.30 -8.27 5.88
CA GLY A 147 3.28 -8.40 7.34
C GLY A 147 4.56 -7.89 8.00
N ALA A 148 5.72 -8.20 7.42
CA ALA A 148 7.00 -7.74 7.93
C ALA A 148 7.13 -6.20 7.89
N LEU A 149 6.65 -5.57 6.83
CA LEU A 149 6.65 -4.11 6.69
C LEU A 149 5.66 -3.42 7.63
N LEU A 150 4.51 -4.03 7.90
CA LEU A 150 3.51 -3.51 8.83
C LEU A 150 3.83 -3.80 10.31
N THR A 151 4.96 -4.46 10.61
CA THR A 151 5.38 -4.67 11.99
C THR A 151 5.68 -3.34 12.68
N PRO A 152 5.05 -3.03 13.83
CA PRO A 152 5.33 -1.83 14.61
C PRO A 152 6.80 -1.77 15.04
N THR A 153 7.36 -0.57 15.03
CA THR A 153 8.75 -0.31 15.44
C THR A 153 8.80 0.76 16.51
N PHE A 154 9.59 0.49 17.54
CA PHE A 154 9.77 1.38 18.68
C PHE A 154 11.26 1.66 18.83
N PRO A 155 11.78 2.70 18.15
CA PRO A 155 13.23 3.01 18.16
C PRO A 155 13.74 3.36 19.56
N ASP A 156 15.02 3.18 19.78
CA ASP A 156 15.72 3.61 20.98
C ASP A 156 15.97 5.11 20.90
N ALA A 157 15.11 5.89 21.52
CA ALA A 157 15.09 7.35 21.47
C ALA A 157 14.44 7.91 22.75
N LEU A 158 14.56 9.20 22.96
CA LEU A 158 13.76 9.90 23.96
C LEU A 158 12.34 10.04 23.43
N TYR A 159 11.36 9.68 24.27
CA TYR A 159 9.96 9.78 23.93
C TYR A 159 9.30 10.98 24.59
N TYR A 160 8.38 11.60 23.85
CA TYR A 160 7.60 12.74 24.31
C TYR A 160 6.12 12.41 24.21
N GLY A 161 5.40 12.56 25.31
CA GLY A 161 3.95 12.54 25.30
C GLY A 161 3.43 13.86 24.77
N GLN A 162 2.42 13.81 23.91
CA GLN A 162 1.77 15.01 23.38
C GLN A 162 0.25 14.87 23.50
N TRP A 163 -0.37 15.88 24.07
CA TRP A 163 -1.81 15.98 24.24
C TRP A 163 -2.32 17.05 23.29
N THR A 164 -3.25 16.68 22.43
CA THR A 164 -3.77 17.54 21.35
C THR A 164 -2.66 18.27 20.57
N PRO A 165 -1.67 17.52 20.01
CA PRO A 165 -0.56 18.17 19.34
C PRO A 165 -1.00 18.91 18.07
N SER A 166 -0.33 20.02 17.77
CA SER A 166 -0.41 20.69 16.49
C SER A 166 0.68 20.11 15.59
N LEU A 167 0.29 19.25 14.66
CA LEU A 167 1.18 18.68 13.63
C LEU A 167 0.86 19.37 12.30
N ALA A 168 1.86 19.92 11.63
CA ALA A 168 1.70 20.87 10.52
C ALA A 168 0.79 20.40 9.36
N HIS A 169 0.66 19.09 9.18
CA HIS A 169 -0.13 18.48 8.09
C HIS A 169 -1.47 17.86 8.56
N LEU A 170 -1.81 17.97 9.86
CA LEU A 170 -3.03 17.41 10.44
C LEU A 170 -3.89 18.50 11.06
N GLU A 171 -5.19 18.22 11.19
CA GLU A 171 -6.13 19.12 11.83
C GLU A 171 -5.83 19.27 13.33
N LEU A 172 -6.08 20.46 13.86
CA LEU A 172 -5.94 20.70 15.30
C LEU A 172 -7.17 20.18 16.05
N TYR A 173 -6.97 19.20 16.94
CA TYR A 173 -8.05 18.74 17.81
C TYR A 173 -8.35 19.74 18.93
N ARG A 174 -9.57 20.23 18.99
CA ARG A 174 -10.03 21.23 19.96
C ARG A 174 -10.70 20.63 21.20
N GLY A 175 -10.43 19.37 21.52
CA GLY A 175 -10.79 18.75 22.79
C GLY A 175 -9.68 18.89 23.83
N ARG A 176 -9.79 18.16 24.93
CA ARG A 176 -8.80 18.21 26.02
C ARG A 176 -8.54 16.83 26.59
N VAL A 177 -7.32 16.37 26.58
CA VAL A 177 -6.89 15.16 27.31
C VAL A 177 -6.90 15.45 28.82
N LEU A 178 -7.42 14.52 29.60
CA LEU A 178 -7.49 14.59 31.08
C LEU A 178 -6.41 13.71 31.70
N ASP A 179 -6.19 12.52 31.14
CA ASP A 179 -5.22 11.55 31.63
C ASP A 179 -4.85 10.58 30.50
N ALA A 180 -3.60 10.08 30.53
CA ALA A 180 -3.13 9.02 29.62
C ALA A 180 -2.17 8.08 30.36
N THR A 181 -2.37 6.77 30.15
CA THR A 181 -1.50 5.74 30.74
C THR A 181 -1.18 4.65 29.72
N LEU A 182 0.08 4.19 29.71
CA LEU A 182 0.57 3.09 28.89
C LEU A 182 0.98 1.93 29.79
N SER A 183 0.18 0.88 29.86
CA SER A 183 0.40 -0.30 30.74
C SER A 183 0.81 0.10 32.15
N GLY A 184 0.07 1.08 32.75
CA GLY A 184 0.32 1.61 34.07
C GLY A 184 1.39 2.72 34.16
N LEU A 185 2.14 3.01 33.09
CA LEU A 185 3.01 4.19 33.04
C LEU A 185 2.20 5.42 32.66
N ARG A 186 2.18 6.43 33.52
CA ARG A 186 1.50 7.70 33.21
C ARG A 186 2.26 8.49 32.15
N ILE A 187 1.55 8.95 31.13
CA ILE A 187 2.10 9.74 30.03
C ILE A 187 1.57 11.17 30.13
N THR A 188 2.44 12.09 30.48
CA THR A 188 2.13 13.53 30.54
C THR A 188 2.68 14.26 29.32
N PRO A 189 2.18 15.47 29.01
CA PRO A 189 2.80 16.31 27.98
C PRO A 189 4.27 16.59 28.29
N GLY A 190 5.12 16.52 27.25
CA GLY A 190 6.57 16.73 27.35
C GLY A 190 7.38 15.43 27.41
N PRO A 191 8.65 15.50 27.82
CA PRO A 191 9.52 14.33 27.90
C PRO A 191 8.96 13.25 28.81
N ILE A 192 8.96 12.00 28.34
CA ILE A 192 8.60 10.84 29.17
C ILE A 192 9.83 10.48 30.02
N PRO A 193 9.78 10.59 31.36
CA PRO A 193 10.96 10.44 32.21
C PRO A 193 11.67 9.10 32.03
N ASP A 194 10.94 8.02 31.79
CA ASP A 194 11.47 6.69 31.48
C ASP A 194 11.03 6.24 30.08
N SER A 195 11.67 6.84 29.07
CA SER A 195 11.43 6.49 27.64
C SER A 195 11.76 5.04 27.35
N ARG A 196 12.75 4.46 28.06
CA ARG A 196 13.09 3.04 27.93
C ARG A 196 11.95 2.15 28.38
N LEU A 197 11.36 2.44 29.55
CA LEU A 197 10.19 1.70 30.04
C LEU A 197 8.99 1.86 29.12
N ALA A 198 8.73 3.06 28.60
CA ALA A 198 7.66 3.29 27.64
C ALA A 198 7.84 2.42 26.39
N ARG A 199 9.07 2.36 25.83
CA ARG A 199 9.42 1.50 24.70
C ARG A 199 9.24 0.01 25.04
N GLU A 200 9.72 -0.43 26.20
CA GLU A 200 9.56 -1.83 26.65
C GLU A 200 8.09 -2.22 26.77
N ARG A 201 7.23 -1.30 27.27
CA ARG A 201 5.77 -1.51 27.35
C ARG A 201 5.13 -1.62 25.97
N LEU A 202 5.48 -0.73 25.04
CA LEU A 202 4.98 -0.77 23.67
C LEU A 202 5.43 -2.03 22.92
N ALA A 203 6.68 -2.47 23.12
CA ALA A 203 7.27 -3.63 22.48
C ALA A 203 6.96 -4.97 23.16
N ALA A 204 6.26 -4.94 24.32
CA ALA A 204 6.05 -6.13 25.13
C ALA A 204 5.37 -7.27 24.35
N ALA A 205 5.93 -8.49 24.44
CA ALA A 205 5.41 -9.67 23.76
C ALA A 205 4.01 -10.09 24.25
N GLN A 206 3.68 -9.79 25.50
CA GLN A 206 2.33 -9.99 26.05
C GLN A 206 1.31 -8.97 25.59
N GLY A 207 1.73 -7.99 24.80
CA GLY A 207 0.92 -6.87 24.36
C GLY A 207 1.00 -5.68 25.32
N PHE A 208 0.23 -4.63 25.01
CA PHE A 208 0.15 -3.42 25.84
C PHE A 208 -1.30 -2.94 25.97
N SER A 209 -1.53 -2.05 26.93
CA SER A 209 -2.77 -1.29 27.10
C SER A 209 -2.46 0.21 27.14
N LEU A 210 -3.01 0.97 26.20
CA LEU A 210 -3.00 2.43 26.20
C LEU A 210 -4.40 2.89 26.59
N HIS A 211 -4.51 3.64 27.68
CA HIS A 211 -5.75 4.24 28.13
C HIS A 211 -5.64 5.76 28.06
N VAL A 212 -6.62 6.40 27.44
CA VAL A 212 -6.69 7.85 27.29
C VAL A 212 -8.08 8.33 27.67
N ARG A 213 -8.15 9.24 28.64
CA ARG A 213 -9.37 9.95 29.01
C ARG A 213 -9.31 11.38 28.50
N ALA A 214 -10.39 11.82 27.86
CA ALA A 214 -10.45 13.15 27.29
C ALA A 214 -11.86 13.74 27.33
N VAL A 215 -11.96 15.03 27.10
CA VAL A 215 -13.21 15.74 26.79
C VAL A 215 -13.23 15.96 25.27
N ALA A 216 -14.31 15.54 24.63
CA ALA A 216 -14.47 15.65 23.19
C ALA A 216 -14.54 17.12 22.75
N GLY A 217 -13.83 17.44 21.69
CA GLY A 217 -13.94 18.68 20.94
C GLY A 217 -15.05 18.63 19.89
N PRO A 218 -15.22 19.71 19.10
CA PRO A 218 -16.03 19.68 17.89
C PRO A 218 -15.54 18.61 16.91
N ARG A 219 -16.44 18.16 16.02
CA ARG A 219 -16.07 17.26 14.93
C ARG A 219 -15.02 17.87 14.05
N THR A 220 -14.09 17.03 13.59
CA THR A 220 -13.02 17.44 12.68
C THR A 220 -13.31 16.92 11.27
N PRO A 221 -12.99 17.69 10.23
CA PRO A 221 -13.19 17.26 8.84
C PRO A 221 -12.20 16.16 8.42
N ASP A 222 -11.02 16.12 9.05
CA ASP A 222 -9.93 15.18 8.80
C ASP A 222 -9.29 14.75 10.12
N LEU A 223 -8.23 13.91 10.03
CA LEU A 223 -7.53 13.37 11.18
C LEU A 223 -6.97 14.50 12.08
N ALA A 224 -7.40 14.51 13.32
CA ALA A 224 -6.97 15.46 14.34
C ALA A 224 -6.40 14.71 15.57
N PRO A 225 -5.11 14.78 15.83
CA PRO A 225 -4.49 14.05 16.93
C PRO A 225 -5.01 14.49 18.29
N LEU A 226 -5.64 13.55 19.02
CA LEU A 226 -6.03 13.73 20.42
C LEU A 226 -4.83 13.48 21.34
N PHE A 227 -4.06 12.42 21.04
CA PHE A 227 -2.91 11.98 21.82
C PHE A 227 -1.85 11.44 20.89
N ALA A 228 -0.58 11.74 21.17
CA ALA A 228 0.54 11.15 20.46
C ALA A 228 1.74 10.85 21.39
N ILE A 229 2.57 9.92 20.98
CA ILE A 229 3.94 9.73 21.47
C ILE A 229 4.86 9.90 20.28
N ASN A 230 5.78 10.86 20.37
CA ASN A 230 6.79 11.13 19.36
C ASN A 230 8.19 10.86 19.92
N ASP A 231 9.16 10.67 19.03
CA ASP A 231 10.58 10.65 19.43
C ASP A 231 11.20 12.06 19.44
N ASP A 232 12.47 12.15 19.82
CA ASP A 232 13.26 13.38 19.87
C ASP A 232 13.54 14.02 18.48
N HIS A 233 13.17 13.36 17.41
CA HIS A 233 13.20 13.88 16.04
C HIS A 233 11.79 14.22 15.52
N GLU A 234 10.82 14.40 16.43
CA GLU A 234 9.41 14.67 16.11
C GLU A 234 8.72 13.58 15.26
N ARG A 235 9.31 12.38 15.17
CA ARG A 235 8.73 11.29 14.40
C ARG A 235 7.67 10.59 15.25
N GLU A 236 6.50 10.41 14.65
CA GLU A 236 5.36 9.73 15.26
C GLU A 236 5.70 8.28 15.61
N ILE A 237 5.48 7.89 16.86
CA ILE A 237 5.57 6.50 17.36
C ILE A 237 4.17 5.92 17.54
N VAL A 238 3.27 6.67 18.17
CA VAL A 238 1.86 6.34 18.38
C VAL A 238 1.05 7.60 18.15
N LEU A 239 -0.05 7.50 17.43
CA LEU A 239 -1.03 8.57 17.30
C LEU A 239 -2.43 7.99 17.51
N LEU A 240 -3.25 8.69 18.27
CA LEU A 240 -4.66 8.41 18.50
C LEU A 240 -5.45 9.71 18.29
N GLY A 241 -6.48 9.66 17.45
CA GLY A 241 -7.32 10.84 17.20
C GLY A 241 -8.56 10.54 16.38
N PRO A 242 -9.58 11.41 16.42
CA PRO A 242 -10.73 11.33 15.53
C PRO A 242 -10.35 11.74 14.09
N ASP A 243 -11.02 11.10 13.13
CA ASP A 243 -11.05 11.48 11.72
C ASP A 243 -12.50 11.37 11.26
N ARG A 244 -13.17 12.50 11.12
CA ARG A 244 -14.61 12.57 10.86
C ARG A 244 -15.42 11.81 11.90
N ASP A 245 -16.05 10.71 11.50
CA ASP A 245 -16.85 9.84 12.37
C ASP A 245 -16.04 8.65 12.94
N ASP A 246 -14.77 8.48 12.55
CA ASP A 246 -13.94 7.35 12.97
C ASP A 246 -12.99 7.74 14.10
N LEU A 247 -12.54 6.75 14.87
CA LEU A 247 -11.40 6.87 15.75
C LEU A 247 -10.21 6.14 15.13
N VAL A 248 -9.11 6.86 14.95
CA VAL A 248 -7.89 6.39 14.30
C VAL A 248 -6.81 6.12 15.31
N LEU A 249 -6.16 4.98 15.16
CA LEU A 249 -4.95 4.60 15.86
C LEU A 249 -3.85 4.31 14.84
N ARG A 250 -2.70 4.90 15.01
CA ARG A 250 -1.54 4.68 14.17
C ARG A 250 -0.31 4.34 15.01
N PHE A 251 0.46 3.37 14.57
CA PHE A 251 1.78 3.05 15.11
C PHE A 251 2.82 3.18 14.00
N ARG A 252 4.01 3.65 14.35
CA ARG A 252 5.13 3.61 13.43
C ARG A 252 5.45 2.18 13.04
N ALA A 253 5.36 1.85 11.76
CA ALA A 253 5.72 0.56 11.19
C ALA A 253 7.13 0.56 10.56
N ARG A 254 7.67 -0.61 10.27
CA ARG A 254 8.91 -0.73 9.47
C ARG A 254 8.76 -0.07 8.09
N ALA A 255 7.57 -0.14 7.51
CA ALA A 255 7.22 0.52 6.26
C ALA A 255 7.59 2.00 6.27
N THR A 256 7.22 2.73 7.31
CA THR A 256 7.55 4.16 7.47
C THR A 256 9.05 4.43 7.47
N GLY A 257 9.84 3.55 8.13
CA GLY A 257 11.30 3.64 8.12
C GLY A 257 11.93 3.42 6.74
N LEU A 258 11.23 2.71 5.86
CA LEU A 258 11.60 2.47 4.47
C LEU A 258 10.86 3.41 3.49
N ARG A 259 10.18 4.43 4.00
CA ARG A 259 9.44 5.44 3.23
C ARG A 259 8.32 4.87 2.36
N PHE A 260 7.65 3.83 2.84
CA PHE A 260 6.37 3.37 2.33
C PHE A 260 5.22 4.06 3.05
N ASP A 261 4.04 4.06 2.43
CA ASP A 261 2.79 4.33 3.12
C ASP A 261 2.47 3.28 4.17
N GLN A 262 1.55 3.59 5.06
CA GLN A 262 0.99 2.63 6.00
C GLN A 262 -0.50 2.88 6.21
N PRO A 263 -1.31 1.81 6.33
CA PRO A 263 -2.72 1.94 6.68
C PRO A 263 -2.89 2.27 8.17
N ASP A 264 -3.92 3.05 8.47
CA ASP A 264 -4.36 3.31 9.84
C ASP A 264 -5.21 2.16 10.38
N ILE A 265 -5.19 1.97 11.70
CA ILE A 265 -6.15 1.12 12.41
C ILE A 265 -7.36 1.99 12.74
N ARG A 266 -8.55 1.64 12.22
CA ARG A 266 -9.74 2.46 12.33
C ARG A 266 -10.86 1.76 13.09
N LEU A 267 -11.42 2.44 14.05
CA LEU A 267 -12.72 2.11 14.64
C LEU A 267 -13.78 2.95 13.91
N VAL A 268 -14.42 2.33 12.92
CA VAL A 268 -15.35 3.00 12.01
C VAL A 268 -16.61 3.47 12.74
N SER A 269 -17.04 4.69 12.45
CA SER A 269 -18.24 5.35 13.02
C SER A 269 -18.26 5.47 14.55
N ALA A 270 -17.12 5.32 15.21
CA ALA A 270 -17.01 5.38 16.68
C ALA A 270 -17.37 6.76 17.23
N MET A 271 -17.05 7.81 16.49
CA MET A 271 -17.27 9.21 16.90
C MET A 271 -18.63 9.78 16.46
N ARG A 272 -19.45 9.00 15.72
CA ARG A 272 -20.72 9.49 15.14
C ARG A 272 -21.69 10.08 16.18
N HIS A 273 -21.74 9.51 17.38
CA HIS A 273 -22.65 9.90 18.45
C HIS A 273 -21.95 10.66 19.58
N VAL A 274 -20.70 11.06 19.40
CA VAL A 274 -19.94 11.85 20.35
C VAL A 274 -20.17 13.33 20.07
N GLY A 275 -20.65 14.05 21.08
CA GLY A 275 -20.82 15.49 21.07
C GLY A 275 -19.62 16.23 21.68
N ALA A 276 -19.45 17.50 21.34
CA ALA A 276 -18.48 18.35 22.02
C ALA A 276 -18.84 18.47 23.51
N GLY A 277 -17.86 18.27 24.39
CA GLY A 277 -18.03 18.24 25.83
C GLY A 277 -18.26 16.85 26.45
N ASP A 278 -18.57 15.85 25.65
CA ASP A 278 -18.68 14.46 26.13
C ASP A 278 -17.34 13.92 26.65
N THR A 279 -17.42 13.05 27.67
CA THR A 279 -16.23 12.34 28.12
C THR A 279 -15.91 11.18 27.17
N LEU A 280 -14.66 11.12 26.74
CA LEU A 280 -14.08 10.00 26.01
C LEU A 280 -13.25 9.15 26.97
N ASP A 281 -13.60 7.89 27.09
CA ASP A 281 -12.81 6.86 27.76
C ASP A 281 -12.36 5.88 26.69
N ILE A 282 -11.09 5.97 26.29
CA ILE A 282 -10.53 5.20 25.17
C ILE A 282 -9.49 4.24 25.72
N THR A 283 -9.71 2.96 25.51
CA THR A 283 -8.72 1.92 25.83
C THR A 283 -8.33 1.18 24.57
N VAL A 284 -7.06 1.22 24.23
CA VAL A 284 -6.46 0.45 23.14
C VAL A 284 -5.66 -0.68 23.75
N THR A 285 -5.94 -1.92 23.36
CA THR A 285 -5.14 -3.08 23.73
C THR A 285 -4.63 -3.79 22.50
N ARG A 286 -3.37 -4.18 22.52
CA ARG A 286 -2.78 -5.10 21.56
C ARG A 286 -2.70 -6.48 22.21
N GLY A 287 -3.10 -7.54 21.49
CA GLY A 287 -2.94 -8.93 21.95
C GLY A 287 -1.48 -9.35 22.08
N GLY A 288 -1.22 -10.45 22.81
CA GLY A 288 0.12 -11.02 22.94
C GLY A 288 0.61 -11.71 21.65
N ALA A 289 1.81 -12.31 21.70
CA ALA A 289 2.60 -12.80 20.56
C ALA A 289 1.88 -13.70 19.53
N ARG A 290 0.76 -14.34 19.89
CA ARG A 290 -0.08 -15.11 18.95
C ARG A 290 -1.21 -14.27 18.29
N GLN A 291 -1.36 -13.00 18.67
CA GLN A 291 -2.41 -12.09 18.24
C GLN A 291 -1.86 -10.67 18.05
N GLU A 292 -0.61 -10.54 17.62
CA GLU A 292 0.06 -9.23 17.50
C GLU A 292 -0.65 -8.25 16.56
N GLY A 293 -1.40 -8.77 15.58
CA GLY A 293 -2.19 -7.95 14.66
C GLY A 293 -3.61 -7.64 15.15
N ASP A 294 -4.06 -8.22 16.29
CA ASP A 294 -5.40 -8.01 16.83
C ASP A 294 -5.39 -6.84 17.81
N TYR A 295 -5.73 -5.67 17.31
CA TYR A 295 -6.00 -4.51 18.14
C TYR A 295 -7.46 -4.49 18.57
N ARG A 296 -7.68 -4.19 19.86
CA ARG A 296 -8.99 -3.98 20.45
C ARG A 296 -9.07 -2.55 20.91
N ILE A 297 -10.10 -1.86 20.49
CA ILE A 297 -10.35 -0.49 20.92
C ILE A 297 -11.71 -0.47 21.65
N ALA A 298 -11.69 -0.02 22.89
CA ALA A 298 -12.90 0.29 23.62
C ALA A 298 -13.07 1.81 23.65
N LEU A 299 -14.26 2.29 23.29
CA LEU A 299 -14.68 3.67 23.46
C LEU A 299 -15.93 3.70 24.35
N ASN A 300 -15.83 4.35 25.51
CA ASN A 300 -16.92 4.47 26.49
C ASN A 300 -17.58 3.12 26.81
N GLY A 301 -16.73 2.09 27.05
CA GLY A 301 -17.15 0.74 27.41
C GLY A 301 -17.59 -0.15 26.23
N ARG A 302 -17.71 0.38 25.01
CA ARG A 302 -18.01 -0.42 23.82
C ARG A 302 -16.71 -0.90 23.18
N MET A 303 -16.43 -2.20 23.24
CA MET A 303 -15.22 -2.82 22.72
C MET A 303 -15.44 -3.37 21.31
N THR A 304 -14.51 -3.10 20.42
CA THR A 304 -14.38 -3.72 19.09
C THR A 304 -13.03 -4.41 19.00
N SER A 305 -13.01 -5.64 18.52
CA SER A 305 -11.82 -6.48 18.34
C SER A 305 -11.61 -6.80 16.84
N GLY A 306 -10.47 -7.39 16.52
CA GLY A 306 -10.14 -7.77 15.14
C GLY A 306 -9.75 -6.57 14.27
N LEU A 307 -9.33 -5.48 14.90
CA LEU A 307 -8.87 -4.30 14.18
C LEU A 307 -7.41 -4.51 13.73
N GLY A 308 -7.17 -4.31 12.45
CA GLY A 308 -5.84 -4.46 11.88
C GLY A 308 -5.89 -4.78 10.39
N CYS A 309 -4.72 -5.01 9.82
CA CYS A 309 -4.56 -5.34 8.41
C CYS A 309 -4.43 -6.83 8.16
N ALA A 310 -5.16 -7.34 7.18
CA ALA A 310 -4.92 -8.67 6.60
C ALA A 310 -3.94 -8.55 5.40
N VAL A 311 -3.56 -9.68 4.82
CA VAL A 311 -2.63 -9.75 3.66
C VAL A 311 -3.06 -8.84 2.50
N GLY A 312 -4.37 -8.70 2.29
CA GLY A 312 -4.91 -7.82 1.26
C GLY A 312 -4.60 -6.34 1.43
N CYS A 313 -4.11 -5.88 2.59
CA CYS A 313 -3.67 -4.51 2.78
C CYS A 313 -2.33 -4.17 2.09
N GLY A 314 -1.66 -5.14 1.44
CA GLY A 314 -0.34 -4.89 0.85
C GLY A 314 -0.30 -3.73 -0.16
N TRP A 315 -1.39 -3.45 -0.87
CA TRP A 315 -1.49 -2.28 -1.75
C TRP A 315 -1.44 -0.95 -0.98
N ALA A 316 -1.87 -0.94 0.29
CA ALA A 316 -1.85 0.24 1.15
C ALA A 316 -0.44 0.66 1.60
N LEU A 317 0.58 -0.16 1.30
CA LEU A 317 1.98 0.24 1.40
C LEU A 317 2.42 1.18 0.26
N LEU A 318 1.63 1.27 -0.80
CA LEU A 318 1.93 2.10 -1.98
C LEU A 318 1.04 3.34 -2.05
N ILE A 319 -0.19 3.26 -1.56
CA ILE A 319 -1.18 4.35 -1.64
C ILE A 319 -1.90 4.43 -0.30
N TYR A 320 -1.97 5.61 0.29
CA TYR A 320 -2.72 5.83 1.52
C TYR A 320 -4.19 5.41 1.34
N PRO A 321 -4.66 4.40 2.08
CA PRO A 321 -5.94 3.75 1.79
C PRO A 321 -7.17 4.62 2.09
N GLU A 322 -6.99 5.66 2.92
CA GLU A 322 -8.12 6.45 3.45
C GLU A 322 -8.72 7.40 2.42
N VAL A 323 -8.05 7.62 1.29
CA VAL A 323 -8.62 8.34 0.14
C VAL A 323 -9.77 7.57 -0.52
N PHE A 324 -9.91 6.26 -0.22
CA PHE A 324 -10.94 5.41 -0.82
C PHE A 324 -12.04 5.04 0.18
N PRO A 325 -13.31 4.93 -0.28
CA PRO A 325 -14.40 4.46 0.56
C PRO A 325 -14.21 2.99 0.96
N ALA A 326 -14.77 2.58 2.10
CA ALA A 326 -14.56 1.25 2.69
C ALA A 326 -14.83 0.08 1.73
N TRP A 327 -15.90 0.15 0.93
CA TRP A 327 -16.22 -0.89 -0.05
C TRP A 327 -15.16 -1.05 -1.13
N LEU A 328 -14.56 0.07 -1.57
CA LEU A 328 -13.49 0.04 -2.57
C LEU A 328 -12.19 -0.52 -1.98
N ARG A 329 -11.88 -0.20 -0.73
CA ARG A 329 -10.72 -0.79 -0.02
C ARG A 329 -10.83 -2.32 0.06
N LEU A 330 -12.03 -2.86 0.32
CA LEU A 330 -12.26 -4.31 0.30
C LEU A 330 -12.01 -4.92 -1.09
N LEU A 331 -12.51 -4.27 -2.15
CA LEU A 331 -12.30 -4.72 -3.52
C LEU A 331 -10.83 -4.62 -3.94
N LEU A 332 -10.14 -3.53 -3.59
CA LEU A 332 -8.71 -3.37 -3.84
C LEU A 332 -7.88 -4.43 -3.12
N GLY A 333 -8.23 -4.77 -1.87
CA GLY A 333 -7.58 -5.86 -1.14
C GLY A 333 -7.79 -7.22 -1.78
N ALA A 334 -9.00 -7.52 -2.26
CA ALA A 334 -9.28 -8.75 -3.00
C ALA A 334 -8.55 -8.76 -4.36
N ALA A 335 -8.59 -7.66 -5.10
CA ALA A 335 -7.90 -7.52 -6.39
C ALA A 335 -6.37 -7.64 -6.25
N TRP A 336 -5.81 -7.07 -5.18
CA TRP A 336 -4.40 -7.22 -4.84
C TRP A 336 -4.00 -8.68 -4.70
N VAL A 337 -4.69 -9.42 -3.84
CA VAL A 337 -4.41 -10.85 -3.61
C VAL A 337 -4.63 -11.65 -4.89
N GLY A 338 -5.74 -11.45 -5.58
CA GLY A 338 -6.02 -12.14 -6.86
C GLY A 338 -4.97 -11.85 -7.92
N GLY A 339 -4.55 -10.59 -8.04
CA GLY A 339 -3.51 -10.14 -8.97
C GLY A 339 -2.15 -10.75 -8.69
N LEU A 340 -1.76 -10.86 -7.41
CA LEU A 340 -0.49 -11.52 -7.02
C LEU A 340 -0.41 -12.98 -7.47
N PHE A 341 -1.51 -13.75 -7.35
CA PHE A 341 -1.51 -15.16 -7.70
C PHE A 341 -1.90 -15.45 -9.16
N ALA A 342 -2.45 -14.49 -9.90
CA ALA A 342 -2.85 -14.68 -11.31
C ALA A 342 -1.70 -15.11 -12.24
N PRO A 343 -0.46 -14.59 -12.14
CA PRO A 343 0.66 -15.05 -12.96
C PRO A 343 1.00 -16.52 -12.74
N ALA A 344 0.89 -17.03 -11.51
CA ALA A 344 1.11 -18.46 -11.25
C ALA A 344 0.13 -19.32 -12.04
N GLY A 345 -1.17 -18.94 -12.07
CA GLY A 345 -2.19 -19.60 -12.88
C GLY A 345 -1.95 -19.51 -14.39
N PHE A 346 -1.46 -18.34 -14.86
CA PHE A 346 -1.17 -18.14 -16.29
C PHE A 346 -0.12 -19.12 -16.83
N TRP A 347 0.94 -19.40 -16.06
CA TRP A 347 2.00 -20.32 -16.48
C TRP A 347 1.80 -21.76 -16.03
N MET A 348 0.82 -22.07 -15.18
CA MET A 348 0.53 -23.40 -14.65
C MET A 348 0.20 -24.38 -15.78
N ARG A 349 0.86 -25.55 -15.82
CA ARG A 349 0.69 -26.60 -16.83
C ARG A 349 0.36 -27.96 -16.25
N THR A 350 0.87 -28.27 -15.05
CA THR A 350 0.82 -29.59 -14.47
C THR A 350 0.10 -29.57 -13.12
N ARG A 351 -0.32 -30.76 -12.64
CA ARG A 351 -0.85 -30.92 -11.29
C ARG A 351 0.17 -30.52 -10.22
N SER A 352 1.46 -30.77 -10.46
CA SER A 352 2.54 -30.37 -9.56
C SER A 352 2.64 -28.83 -9.44
N ASP A 353 2.45 -28.10 -10.55
CA ASP A 353 2.42 -26.63 -10.49
C ASP A 353 1.19 -26.13 -9.70
N ALA A 354 0.04 -26.80 -9.85
CA ALA A 354 -1.16 -26.47 -9.09
C ALA A 354 -1.00 -26.72 -7.58
N LEU A 355 -0.37 -27.84 -7.21
CA LEU A 355 -0.06 -28.13 -5.80
C LEU A 355 0.91 -27.10 -5.22
N PHE A 356 1.93 -26.70 -5.99
CA PHE A 356 2.88 -25.68 -5.57
C PHE A 356 2.19 -24.33 -5.38
N ALA A 357 1.31 -23.93 -6.33
CA ALA A 357 0.53 -22.70 -6.21
C ALA A 357 -0.40 -22.74 -4.99
N ALA A 358 -1.08 -23.86 -4.73
CA ALA A 358 -1.92 -24.04 -3.55
C ALA A 358 -1.12 -23.93 -2.24
N ALA A 359 0.07 -24.56 -2.19
CA ALA A 359 0.98 -24.44 -1.05
C ALA A 359 1.44 -22.99 -0.84
N ALA A 360 1.77 -22.27 -1.91
CA ALA A 360 2.14 -20.86 -1.84
C ALA A 360 0.98 -19.97 -1.35
N VAL A 361 -0.26 -20.22 -1.81
CA VAL A 361 -1.46 -19.55 -1.29
C VAL A 361 -1.61 -19.81 0.20
N ALA A 362 -1.54 -21.08 0.63
CA ALA A 362 -1.65 -21.43 2.04
C ALA A 362 -0.56 -20.77 2.88
N THR A 363 0.69 -20.82 2.42
CA THR A 363 1.82 -20.20 3.11
C THR A 363 1.68 -18.69 3.19
N GLY A 364 1.23 -18.03 2.12
CA GLY A 364 1.01 -16.58 2.09
C GLY A 364 -0.18 -16.14 2.94
N LEU A 365 -1.33 -16.79 2.79
CA LEU A 365 -2.58 -16.32 3.41
C LEU A 365 -2.81 -16.86 4.82
N ALA A 366 -2.33 -18.05 5.16
CA ALA A 366 -2.41 -18.59 6.51
C ALA A 366 -1.11 -18.40 7.28
N GLY A 367 0.05 -18.60 6.63
CA GLY A 367 1.35 -18.53 7.29
C GLY A 367 1.74 -17.12 7.68
N ALA A 368 1.58 -16.14 6.81
CA ALA A 368 1.97 -14.77 7.11
C ALA A 368 1.26 -14.21 8.36
N PRO A 369 -0.07 -14.34 8.55
CA PRO A 369 -0.75 -13.87 9.76
C PRO A 369 -0.32 -14.57 11.07
N VAL A 370 0.24 -15.78 11.00
CA VAL A 370 0.70 -16.49 12.20
C VAL A 370 2.00 -15.91 12.76
N PHE A 371 2.87 -15.38 11.89
CA PHE A 371 4.22 -14.94 12.27
C PHE A 371 4.46 -13.43 12.09
N THR A 372 3.44 -12.69 11.71
CA THR A 372 3.51 -11.25 11.51
C THR A 372 2.27 -10.57 12.13
N PRO A 373 2.28 -9.25 12.31
CA PRO A 373 1.15 -8.53 12.92
C PRO A 373 -0.05 -8.35 11.98
N LEU A 374 -0.29 -9.30 11.08
CA LEU A 374 -1.49 -9.32 10.26
C LEU A 374 -2.62 -10.05 10.98
N VAL A 375 -3.85 -9.57 10.83
CA VAL A 375 -5.03 -10.31 11.25
C VAL A 375 -5.29 -11.50 10.34
N ALA A 376 -6.08 -12.46 10.81
CA ALA A 376 -6.48 -13.63 10.02
C ALA A 376 -7.06 -13.22 8.66
N THR A 377 -6.61 -13.89 7.60
CA THR A 377 -7.00 -13.56 6.24
C THR A 377 -8.49 -13.84 6.01
N PRO A 378 -9.30 -12.83 5.62
CA PRO A 378 -10.72 -13.00 5.36
C PRO A 378 -11.01 -13.97 4.21
N ALA A 379 -12.15 -14.68 4.25
CA ALA A 379 -12.56 -15.64 3.22
C ALA A 379 -12.58 -15.03 1.80
N LEU A 380 -12.94 -13.75 1.67
CA LEU A 380 -12.93 -13.04 0.39
C LEU A 380 -11.53 -13.03 -0.26
N GLN A 381 -10.45 -12.93 0.51
CA GLN A 381 -9.07 -12.92 -0.02
C GLN A 381 -8.63 -14.33 -0.44
N TRP A 382 -9.08 -15.37 0.23
CA TRP A 382 -8.88 -16.75 -0.20
C TRP A 382 -9.58 -17.05 -1.53
N LEU A 383 -10.83 -16.60 -1.64
CA LEU A 383 -11.58 -16.69 -2.89
C LEU A 383 -10.90 -15.89 -4.01
N ALA A 384 -10.41 -14.69 -3.71
CA ALA A 384 -9.70 -13.85 -4.67
C ALA A 384 -8.40 -14.52 -5.18
N ALA A 385 -7.62 -15.18 -4.32
CA ALA A 385 -6.44 -15.92 -4.72
C ALA A 385 -6.80 -17.07 -5.70
N ALA A 386 -7.84 -17.85 -5.37
CA ALA A 386 -8.32 -18.93 -6.23
C ALA A 386 -8.82 -18.40 -7.58
N LEU A 387 -9.64 -17.34 -7.57
CA LEU A 387 -10.14 -16.70 -8.78
C LEU A 387 -9.01 -16.07 -9.61
N GLY A 388 -7.99 -15.50 -8.98
CA GLY A 388 -6.79 -15.00 -9.65
C GLY A 388 -6.05 -16.08 -10.43
N ILE A 389 -5.81 -17.23 -9.79
CA ILE A 389 -5.18 -18.40 -10.45
C ILE A 389 -6.03 -18.86 -11.63
N LEU A 390 -7.35 -19.00 -11.45
CA LEU A 390 -8.26 -19.42 -12.52
C LEU A 390 -8.31 -18.41 -13.66
N ALA A 391 -8.36 -17.12 -13.34
CA ALA A 391 -8.34 -16.04 -14.34
C ALA A 391 -7.05 -16.04 -15.15
N GLY A 392 -5.90 -16.21 -14.50
CA GLY A 392 -4.62 -16.37 -15.18
C GLY A 392 -4.62 -17.55 -16.16
N ALA A 393 -5.11 -18.72 -15.73
CA ALA A 393 -5.23 -19.89 -16.59
C ALA A 393 -6.19 -19.66 -17.77
N ALA A 394 -7.32 -18.99 -17.52
CA ALA A 394 -8.29 -18.65 -18.56
C ALA A 394 -7.71 -17.68 -19.60
N VAL A 395 -7.00 -16.64 -19.18
CA VAL A 395 -6.31 -15.67 -20.05
C VAL A 395 -5.33 -16.40 -20.96
N ARG A 396 -4.55 -17.34 -20.43
CA ARG A 396 -3.64 -18.15 -21.25
C ARG A 396 -4.39 -18.94 -22.34
N VAL A 397 -5.50 -19.62 -21.97
CA VAL A 397 -6.28 -20.42 -22.94
C VAL A 397 -6.84 -19.54 -24.06
N VAL A 398 -7.36 -18.36 -23.70
CA VAL A 398 -7.87 -17.39 -24.68
C VAL A 398 -6.75 -16.90 -25.60
N LEU A 399 -5.59 -16.55 -25.02
CA LEU A 399 -4.44 -16.07 -25.78
C LEU A 399 -3.92 -17.13 -26.75
N SER A 400 -3.75 -18.37 -26.29
CA SER A 400 -3.28 -19.47 -27.15
C SER A 400 -4.25 -19.73 -28.31
N ARG A 401 -5.57 -19.75 -28.07
CA ARG A 401 -6.59 -19.91 -29.11
C ARG A 401 -6.57 -18.79 -30.15
N ARG A 402 -6.36 -17.53 -29.71
CA ARG A 402 -6.27 -16.37 -30.63
C ARG A 402 -5.02 -16.44 -31.49
N LEU A 403 -3.88 -16.83 -30.92
CA LEU A 403 -2.62 -16.95 -31.66
C LEU A 403 -2.67 -18.07 -32.69
N HIS A 404 -3.25 -19.24 -32.39
CA HIS A 404 -3.46 -20.31 -33.35
C HIS A 404 -4.36 -19.91 -34.54
N ARG A 405 -5.36 -19.05 -34.28
CA ARG A 405 -6.23 -18.53 -35.35
C ARG A 405 -5.55 -17.49 -36.25
N ALA A 406 -4.61 -16.71 -35.66
CA ALA A 406 -3.95 -15.61 -36.37
C ALA A 406 -2.75 -16.06 -37.23
N ALA A 407 -2.09 -17.17 -36.92
CA ALA A 407 -0.92 -17.67 -37.61
C ALA A 407 -0.85 -19.22 -37.53
N PRO A 408 -1.67 -19.94 -38.31
CA PRO A 408 -1.67 -21.41 -38.27
C PRO A 408 -0.30 -22.02 -38.60
N ASP A 409 0.51 -21.39 -39.48
CA ASP A 409 1.76 -21.97 -40.01
C ASP A 409 3.03 -21.62 -39.18
N VAL A 410 2.99 -20.64 -38.28
CA VAL A 410 4.18 -20.20 -37.54
C VAL A 410 4.43 -21.05 -36.27
N LEU A 411 3.43 -21.73 -35.76
CA LEU A 411 3.51 -22.47 -34.49
C LEU A 411 3.91 -23.95 -34.65
N THR A 412 3.82 -24.51 -35.86
CA THR A 412 4.27 -25.89 -36.14
C THR A 412 5.79 -26.01 -36.24
N SER A 413 6.51 -24.89 -36.28
CA SER A 413 7.99 -24.88 -36.34
C SER A 413 8.68 -24.68 -34.99
N VAL A 414 7.89 -24.55 -33.86
CA VAL A 414 8.40 -24.27 -32.51
C VAL A 414 8.04 -25.40 -31.53
N THR A 415 7.29 -26.41 -31.97
CA THR A 415 7.04 -27.64 -31.19
C THR A 415 8.04 -28.72 -31.51
#